data_f9a1a1c47c3984ea61d09f9d1c463105
#
_entry.id   f9a1a1c47c3984ea61d09f9d1c463105
#
_cell.length_a   1.000
_cell.length_b   1.000
_cell.length_c   1.000
_cell.angle_alpha   90.00
_cell.angle_beta   90.00
_cell.angle_gamma   90.00
#
_symmetry.space_group_name_H-M   'P 1'
#
loop_
_entity.id
_entity.type
_entity.pdbx_description
1 polymer ?
#
loop_
_entity_poly.entity_id
_entity_poly.type
_entity_poly.pdbx_seq_one_letter_code
_entity_poly.pdbx_strand_id
1 'polypeptide(L)'
;AYGLFTLSELIGVSPWYWWADVPVKKHAALHVDAPPTYSQTPSVRYRGIFLNDEDWGLTPWASQTFEPERGNIGPRTYAKVCELLLRLKANYLAPAMHPVSTSFNQIPENKLVADTFAIVMGSTHCEPLLLNTASEWDTKTMGPWNYDKNKEGINRVLTQRVRENSPYENVYTLALRGLHDGAMSTTLPMHEKVRMLQQALLDQRRI
;
A
#
# COMPACT_ATOMS: atom_id res chain seq x y z
N ALA A 1 5.60 13.60 -14.47
CA ALA A 1 5.58 12.16 -14.85
C ALA A 1 4.45 11.86 -15.86
N TYR A 2 3.17 12.18 -15.56
CA TYR A 2 2.02 11.78 -16.38
C TYR A 2 2.11 12.20 -17.86
N GLY A 3 2.60 13.42 -18.16
CA GLY A 3 2.78 13.89 -19.54
C GLY A 3 3.78 13.05 -20.33
N LEU A 4 4.90 12.65 -19.70
CA LEU A 4 5.88 11.77 -20.34
C LEU A 4 5.30 10.38 -20.61
N PHE A 5 4.51 9.81 -19.69
CA PHE A 5 3.84 8.52 -19.92
C PHE A 5 2.74 8.62 -20.97
N THR A 6 2.05 9.78 -21.10
CA THR A 6 1.13 10.01 -22.21
C THR A 6 1.86 10.01 -23.55
N LEU A 7 3.03 10.67 -23.64
CA LEU A 7 3.85 10.59 -24.85
C LEU A 7 4.30 9.15 -25.14
N SER A 8 4.66 8.37 -24.11
CA SER A 8 4.99 6.94 -24.29
C SER A 8 3.82 6.16 -24.91
N GLU A 9 2.60 6.41 -24.47
CA GLU A 9 1.39 5.77 -25.03
C GLU A 9 1.16 6.19 -26.48
N LEU A 10 1.32 7.47 -26.80
CA LEU A 10 1.17 7.99 -28.17
C LEU A 10 2.16 7.37 -29.17
N ILE A 11 3.35 7.00 -28.73
CA ILE A 11 4.33 6.27 -29.56
C ILE A 11 4.17 4.74 -29.49
N GLY A 12 3.08 4.24 -28.91
CA GLY A 12 2.71 2.84 -28.92
C GLY A 12 3.24 1.99 -27.76
N VAL A 13 3.78 2.59 -26.70
CA VAL A 13 4.18 1.87 -25.49
C VAL A 13 2.99 1.74 -24.54
N SER A 14 2.45 0.54 -24.41
CA SER A 14 1.37 0.24 -23.48
C SER A 14 1.81 0.49 -22.02
N PRO A 15 0.96 1.01 -21.13
CA PRO A 15 1.20 1.02 -19.70
C PRO A 15 1.59 -0.36 -19.13
N TRP A 16 1.07 -1.41 -19.73
CA TRP A 16 1.26 -2.82 -19.34
C TRP A 16 2.44 -3.52 -20.03
N TYR A 17 3.27 -2.80 -20.81
CA TYR A 17 4.34 -3.39 -21.62
C TYR A 17 5.25 -4.33 -20.83
N TRP A 18 5.46 -4.05 -19.56
CA TRP A 18 6.33 -4.82 -18.68
C TRP A 18 5.57 -5.92 -17.91
N TRP A 19 4.35 -5.62 -17.44
CA TRP A 19 3.58 -6.54 -16.59
C TRP A 19 2.83 -7.64 -17.37
N ALA A 20 2.41 -7.35 -18.59
CA ALA A 20 1.56 -8.23 -19.39
C ALA A 20 2.23 -8.67 -20.70
N ASP A 21 3.57 -8.56 -20.78
CA ASP A 21 4.37 -8.94 -21.95
C ASP A 21 3.83 -8.36 -23.28
N VAL A 22 3.27 -7.15 -23.22
CA VAL A 22 2.76 -6.47 -24.41
C VAL A 22 3.93 -6.09 -25.30
N PRO A 23 4.02 -6.63 -26.53
CA PRO A 23 5.17 -6.43 -27.39
C PRO A 23 5.27 -4.97 -27.84
N VAL A 24 6.46 -4.41 -27.69
CA VAL A 24 6.79 -3.09 -28.19
C VAL A 24 7.35 -3.23 -29.60
N LYS A 25 6.70 -2.59 -30.58
CA LYS A 25 7.20 -2.56 -31.97
C LYS A 25 8.38 -1.61 -32.08
N LYS A 26 9.50 -2.09 -32.66
CA LYS A 26 10.63 -1.26 -32.98
C LYS A 26 10.39 -0.50 -34.28
N HIS A 27 10.66 0.81 -34.28
CA HIS A 27 10.57 1.67 -35.46
C HIS A 27 11.92 2.38 -35.67
N ALA A 28 12.32 2.57 -36.92
CA ALA A 28 13.52 3.32 -37.29
C ALA A 28 13.37 4.83 -37.02
N ALA A 29 12.14 5.33 -37.11
CA ALA A 29 11.76 6.69 -36.74
C ALA A 29 10.37 6.69 -36.13
N LEU A 30 10.15 7.59 -35.17
CA LEU A 30 8.84 7.81 -34.55
C LEU A 30 8.40 9.23 -34.85
N HIS A 31 7.22 9.38 -35.42
CA HIS A 31 6.58 10.66 -35.68
C HIS A 31 5.28 10.72 -34.86
N VAL A 32 5.16 11.74 -34.01
CA VAL A 32 3.95 11.97 -33.22
C VAL A 32 3.34 13.27 -33.70
N ASP A 33 2.21 13.17 -34.37
CA ASP A 33 1.35 14.31 -34.66
C ASP A 33 0.31 14.41 -33.52
N ALA A 34 0.65 15.14 -32.49
CA ALA A 34 -0.21 15.33 -31.33
C ALA A 34 -0.58 16.83 -31.24
N PRO A 35 -1.87 17.16 -31.36
CA PRO A 35 -2.32 18.53 -31.11
C PRO A 35 -2.07 18.88 -29.65
N PRO A 36 -1.95 20.18 -29.32
CA PRO A 36 -1.86 20.61 -27.93
C PRO A 36 -3.01 20.02 -27.12
N THR A 37 -2.68 19.20 -26.12
CA THR A 37 -3.69 18.50 -25.30
C THR A 37 -3.63 19.06 -23.88
N TYR A 38 -4.78 19.47 -23.39
CA TYR A 38 -4.94 19.91 -22.01
C TYR A 38 -5.74 18.85 -21.26
N SER A 39 -5.14 18.23 -20.29
CA SER A 39 -5.89 17.36 -19.37
C SER A 39 -6.53 18.18 -18.26
N GLN A 40 -7.79 17.91 -17.99
CA GLN A 40 -8.50 18.48 -16.86
C GLN A 40 -7.95 17.89 -15.56
N THR A 41 -8.07 18.66 -14.48
CA THR A 41 -7.80 18.14 -13.14
C THR A 41 -8.71 16.96 -12.84
N PRO A 42 -8.19 15.82 -12.38
CA PRO A 42 -9.02 14.69 -12.00
C PRO A 42 -10.04 15.07 -10.92
N SER A 43 -11.27 14.61 -11.06
CA SER A 43 -12.35 14.82 -10.07
C SER A 43 -12.08 14.12 -8.73
N VAL A 44 -11.24 13.09 -8.74
CA VAL A 44 -10.83 12.32 -7.54
C VAL A 44 -9.35 12.52 -7.29
N ARG A 45 -9.01 12.99 -6.09
CA ARG A 45 -7.62 13.29 -5.71
C ARG A 45 -6.73 12.03 -5.68
N TYR A 46 -7.18 10.97 -5.02
CA TYR A 46 -6.44 9.73 -4.88
C TYR A 46 -7.02 8.65 -5.80
N ARG A 47 -6.18 8.08 -6.63
CA ARG A 47 -6.52 7.06 -7.62
C ARG A 47 -5.45 5.99 -7.57
N GLY A 48 -5.84 4.74 -7.36
CA GLY A 48 -4.84 3.70 -7.19
C GLY A 48 -5.42 2.32 -7.10
N ILE A 49 -4.60 1.41 -6.62
CA ILE A 49 -4.95 0.01 -6.44
C ILE A 49 -4.64 -0.44 -5.02
N PHE A 50 -5.21 -1.56 -4.67
CA PHE A 50 -4.81 -2.40 -3.55
C PHE A 50 -4.17 -3.68 -4.10
N LEU A 51 -2.97 -4.00 -3.62
CA LEU A 51 -2.35 -5.30 -3.89
C LEU A 51 -3.00 -6.32 -2.96
N ASN A 52 -3.88 -7.13 -3.52
CA ASN A 52 -4.63 -8.17 -2.81
C ASN A 52 -4.42 -9.52 -3.47
N ASP A 53 -4.55 -10.61 -2.70
CA ASP A 53 -4.28 -11.97 -3.17
C ASP A 53 -2.88 -12.13 -3.79
N GLU A 54 -1.91 -11.40 -3.28
CA GLU A 54 -0.53 -11.38 -3.75
C GLU A 54 0.17 -12.74 -3.63
N ASP A 55 -0.29 -13.59 -2.74
CA ASP A 55 0.15 -14.97 -2.54
C ASP A 55 -0.13 -15.88 -3.76
N TRP A 56 -1.08 -15.54 -4.61
CA TRP A 56 -1.40 -16.32 -5.81
C TRP A 56 -0.44 -16.06 -6.99
N GLY A 57 0.18 -14.90 -7.04
CA GLY A 57 1.01 -14.55 -8.18
C GLY A 57 2.17 -13.62 -7.86
N LEU A 58 1.93 -12.44 -7.29
CA LEU A 58 2.96 -11.41 -7.14
C LEU A 58 4.08 -11.84 -6.19
N THR A 59 3.75 -12.42 -5.03
CA THR A 59 4.77 -12.86 -4.05
C THR A 59 5.61 -14.02 -4.57
N PRO A 60 5.05 -15.12 -5.12
CA PRO A 60 5.84 -16.19 -5.72
C PRO A 60 6.72 -15.70 -6.87
N TRP A 61 6.19 -14.85 -7.75
CA TRP A 61 6.97 -14.31 -8.85
C TRP A 61 8.10 -13.38 -8.36
N ALA A 62 7.84 -12.49 -7.42
CA ALA A 62 8.88 -11.63 -6.85
C ALA A 62 9.98 -12.46 -6.19
N SER A 63 9.60 -13.40 -5.33
CA SER A 63 10.54 -14.23 -4.55
C SER A 63 11.38 -15.18 -5.37
N GLN A 64 10.87 -15.67 -6.51
CA GLN A 64 11.55 -16.69 -7.32
C GLN A 64 12.23 -16.12 -8.56
N THR A 65 11.71 -14.99 -9.10
CA THR A 65 12.13 -14.49 -10.41
C THR A 65 12.69 -13.08 -10.35
N PHE A 66 12.04 -12.15 -9.66
CA PHE A 66 12.38 -10.71 -9.77
C PHE A 66 13.27 -10.17 -8.65
N GLU A 67 13.02 -10.59 -7.42
CA GLU A 67 13.84 -10.26 -6.23
C GLU A 67 14.22 -11.53 -5.45
N PRO A 68 14.81 -12.56 -6.09
CA PRO A 68 15.14 -13.82 -5.43
C PRO A 68 16.12 -13.64 -4.27
N GLU A 69 16.98 -12.63 -4.32
CA GLU A 69 17.89 -12.27 -3.25
C GLU A 69 17.18 -11.86 -1.97
N ARG A 70 15.96 -11.36 -2.08
CA ARG A 70 15.12 -11.00 -0.92
C ARG A 70 14.15 -12.13 -0.53
N GLY A 71 13.78 -12.97 -1.48
CA GLY A 71 12.83 -14.07 -1.28
C GLY A 71 11.39 -13.60 -1.01
N ASN A 72 11.06 -12.35 -1.30
CA ASN A 72 9.75 -11.76 -1.08
C ASN A 72 9.54 -10.49 -1.92
N ILE A 73 8.34 -9.87 -1.83
CA ILE A 73 8.07 -8.54 -2.40
C ILE A 73 8.96 -7.51 -1.70
N GLY A 74 9.72 -6.77 -2.49
CA GLY A 74 10.64 -5.76 -1.99
C GLY A 74 10.62 -4.46 -2.79
N PRO A 75 11.59 -3.57 -2.57
CA PRO A 75 11.61 -2.24 -3.16
C PRO A 75 11.68 -2.25 -4.70
N ARG A 76 12.31 -3.24 -5.32
CA ARG A 76 12.33 -3.35 -6.79
C ARG A 76 10.95 -3.67 -7.34
N THR A 77 10.21 -4.57 -6.69
CA THR A 77 8.83 -4.91 -7.06
C THR A 77 7.92 -3.70 -6.86
N TYR A 78 8.00 -3.01 -5.72
CA TYR A 78 7.23 -1.78 -5.50
C TYR A 78 7.57 -0.67 -6.49
N ALA A 79 8.83 -0.53 -6.91
CA ALA A 79 9.21 0.43 -7.94
C ALA A 79 8.47 0.16 -9.27
N LYS A 80 8.32 -1.12 -9.66
CA LYS A 80 7.57 -1.50 -10.86
C LYS A 80 6.06 -1.28 -10.71
N VAL A 81 5.51 -1.52 -9.54
CA VAL A 81 4.10 -1.18 -9.25
C VAL A 81 3.88 0.32 -9.31
N CYS A 82 4.76 1.11 -8.70
CA CYS A 82 4.68 2.57 -8.73
C CYS A 82 4.79 3.13 -10.16
N GLU A 83 5.72 2.59 -10.98
CA GLU A 83 5.80 2.95 -12.40
C GLU A 83 4.49 2.67 -13.13
N LEU A 84 3.90 1.49 -12.95
CA LEU A 84 2.60 1.14 -13.54
C LEU A 84 1.52 2.13 -13.13
N LEU A 85 1.41 2.46 -11.85
CA LEU A 85 0.43 3.43 -11.35
C LEU A 85 0.58 4.78 -12.05
N LEU A 86 1.80 5.30 -12.18
CA LEU A 86 2.03 6.57 -12.87
C LEU A 86 1.67 6.50 -14.36
N ARG A 87 1.93 5.35 -15.03
CA ARG A 87 1.51 5.12 -16.41
C ARG A 87 0.00 5.12 -16.55
N LEU A 88 -0.71 4.58 -15.57
CA LEU A 88 -2.17 4.57 -15.48
C LEU A 88 -2.78 5.88 -14.93
N LYS A 89 -1.98 6.92 -14.74
CA LYS A 89 -2.38 8.22 -14.16
C LYS A 89 -2.91 8.11 -12.72
N ALA A 90 -2.47 7.09 -12.01
CA ALA A 90 -2.76 6.87 -10.59
C ALA A 90 -1.65 7.45 -9.70
N ASN A 91 -1.93 7.59 -8.41
CA ASN A 91 -1.04 8.19 -7.41
C ASN A 91 -1.21 7.60 -6.00
N TYR A 92 -1.88 6.46 -5.86
CA TYR A 92 -2.16 5.85 -4.57
C TYR A 92 -1.95 4.34 -4.61
N LEU A 93 -1.42 3.79 -3.51
CA LEU A 93 -1.19 2.36 -3.35
C LEU A 93 -1.54 1.91 -1.93
N ALA A 94 -2.41 0.90 -1.81
CA ALA A 94 -2.48 0.06 -0.62
C ALA A 94 -1.60 -1.18 -0.88
N PRO A 95 -0.55 -1.42 -0.06
CA PRO A 95 0.44 -2.46 -0.34
C PRO A 95 -0.08 -3.86 -0.01
N ALA A 96 0.70 -4.87 -0.41
CA ALA A 96 0.51 -6.27 -0.03
C ALA A 96 0.41 -6.43 1.49
N MET A 97 -0.56 -7.23 1.96
CA MET A 97 -0.87 -7.34 3.38
C MET A 97 -1.04 -8.76 3.91
N HIS A 98 -1.07 -9.77 3.06
CA HIS A 98 -1.21 -11.16 3.50
C HIS A 98 0.03 -11.64 4.25
N PRO A 99 -0.11 -12.60 5.20
CA PRO A 99 1.01 -13.06 6.04
C PRO A 99 2.17 -13.70 5.26
N VAL A 100 1.95 -14.11 4.01
CA VAL A 100 2.99 -14.63 3.11
C VAL A 100 3.95 -13.54 2.66
N SER A 101 3.52 -12.29 2.70
CA SER A 101 4.31 -11.14 2.24
C SER A 101 4.96 -10.42 3.44
N THR A 102 6.20 -10.02 3.27
CA THR A 102 6.84 -9.08 4.19
C THR A 102 6.08 -7.75 4.11
N SER A 103 5.60 -7.24 5.23
CA SER A 103 4.82 -6.01 5.22
C SER A 103 5.64 -4.82 4.72
N PHE A 104 4.95 -3.90 4.04
CA PHE A 104 5.57 -2.75 3.37
C PHE A 104 6.50 -1.96 4.31
N ASN A 105 6.05 -1.70 5.52
CA ASN A 105 6.78 -0.87 6.48
C ASN A 105 7.92 -1.59 7.22
N GLN A 106 8.01 -2.93 7.13
CA GLN A 106 9.17 -3.69 7.66
C GLN A 106 10.42 -3.49 6.81
N ILE A 107 10.29 -3.02 5.58
CA ILE A 107 11.40 -2.74 4.66
C ILE A 107 11.49 -1.22 4.48
N PRO A 108 12.44 -0.52 5.15
CA PRO A 108 12.52 0.94 5.09
C PRO A 108 12.65 1.51 3.68
N GLU A 109 13.32 0.78 2.78
CA GLU A 109 13.53 1.18 1.39
C GLU A 109 12.22 1.28 0.59
N ASN A 110 11.17 0.56 0.97
CA ASN A 110 9.88 0.62 0.30
C ASN A 110 9.27 2.04 0.38
N LYS A 111 9.38 2.70 1.55
CA LYS A 111 8.90 4.07 1.74
C LYS A 111 9.66 5.06 0.86
N LEU A 112 10.97 4.89 0.75
CA LEU A 112 11.82 5.73 -0.11
C LEU A 112 11.44 5.57 -1.59
N VAL A 113 11.14 4.34 -2.01
CA VAL A 113 10.65 4.08 -3.38
C VAL A 113 9.32 4.80 -3.61
N ALA A 114 8.33 4.61 -2.75
CA ALA A 114 7.02 5.26 -2.91
C ALA A 114 7.15 6.79 -2.97
N ASP A 115 7.95 7.37 -2.11
CA ASP A 115 8.24 8.81 -2.07
C ASP A 115 8.92 9.29 -3.37
N THR A 116 9.94 8.56 -3.84
CA THR A 116 10.62 8.86 -5.11
C THR A 116 9.67 8.90 -6.31
N PHE A 117 8.67 8.02 -6.32
CA PHE A 117 7.63 7.99 -7.35
C PHE A 117 6.45 8.93 -7.06
N ALA A 118 6.46 9.66 -5.95
CA ALA A 118 5.35 10.49 -5.48
C ALA A 118 4.02 9.72 -5.41
N ILE A 119 4.08 8.49 -4.92
CA ILE A 119 2.91 7.64 -4.66
C ILE A 119 2.51 7.78 -3.19
N VAL A 120 1.27 8.14 -2.98
CA VAL A 120 0.66 8.21 -1.65
C VAL A 120 0.37 6.81 -1.16
N MET A 121 0.89 6.45 0.00
CA MET A 121 0.66 5.14 0.58
C MET A 121 -0.58 5.14 1.47
N GLY A 122 -1.35 4.07 1.38
CA GLY A 122 -2.47 3.82 2.27
C GLY A 122 -2.43 2.42 2.84
N SER A 123 -3.51 2.03 3.45
CA SER A 123 -3.71 0.67 3.97
C SER A 123 -5.17 0.25 3.86
N THR A 124 -5.42 -1.02 4.14
CA THR A 124 -6.76 -1.58 4.07
C THR A 124 -7.48 -1.50 5.43
N HIS A 125 -8.71 -2.01 5.45
CA HIS A 125 -9.60 -2.02 6.61
C HIS A 125 -9.07 -2.77 7.85
N CYS A 126 -8.09 -3.65 7.68
CA CYS A 126 -7.49 -4.42 8.78
C CYS A 126 -6.10 -3.92 9.21
N GLU A 127 -5.62 -2.83 8.60
CA GLU A 127 -4.31 -2.24 8.88
C GLU A 127 -4.45 -0.80 9.41
N PRO A 128 -4.83 -0.65 10.69
CA PRO A 128 -4.99 0.69 11.28
C PRO A 128 -3.68 1.47 11.25
N LEU A 129 -3.77 2.73 10.81
CA LEU A 129 -2.65 3.66 10.77
C LEU A 129 -1.39 3.07 10.11
N LEU A 130 -1.56 2.31 9.02
CA LEU A 130 -0.49 1.65 8.25
C LEU A 130 0.24 0.52 8.99
N LEU A 131 -0.33 -0.03 10.05
CA LEU A 131 0.23 -1.16 10.76
C LEU A 131 -0.35 -2.46 10.22
N ASN A 132 0.47 -3.32 9.64
CA ASN A 132 0.07 -4.68 9.26
C ASN A 132 0.04 -5.58 10.50
N THR A 133 -1.17 -5.82 11.01
CA THR A 133 -1.34 -6.57 12.26
C THR A 133 -1.00 -8.06 12.12
N ALA A 134 -0.98 -8.61 10.90
CA ALA A 134 -0.71 -10.02 10.67
C ALA A 134 0.79 -10.36 10.78
N SER A 135 1.66 -9.45 10.37
CA SER A 135 3.10 -9.71 10.29
C SER A 135 3.93 -8.82 11.22
N GLU A 136 3.39 -7.71 11.72
CA GLU A 136 4.12 -6.76 12.55
C GLU A 136 3.71 -6.80 14.04
N TRP A 137 2.63 -7.50 14.40
CA TRP A 137 2.21 -7.63 15.78
C TRP A 137 2.62 -8.99 16.37
N ASP A 138 3.54 -8.96 17.33
CA ASP A 138 3.91 -10.16 18.10
C ASP A 138 3.19 -10.16 19.46
N THR A 139 2.24 -11.06 19.62
CA THR A 139 1.47 -11.20 20.86
C THR A 139 2.30 -11.58 22.08
N LYS A 140 3.48 -12.19 21.89
CA LYS A 140 4.38 -12.60 22.99
C LYS A 140 5.10 -11.40 23.61
N THR A 141 5.50 -10.45 22.79
CA THR A 141 6.28 -9.27 23.24
C THR A 141 5.43 -8.02 23.40
N MET A 142 4.36 -7.88 22.58
CA MET A 142 3.50 -6.70 22.55
C MET A 142 2.19 -6.88 23.33
N GLY A 143 1.91 -8.11 23.81
CA GLY A 143 0.65 -8.46 24.45
C GLY A 143 -0.50 -8.75 23.47
N PRO A 144 -1.72 -9.02 23.95
CA PRO A 144 -2.82 -9.36 23.07
C PRO A 144 -3.20 -8.19 22.15
N TRP A 145 -3.50 -8.49 20.87
CA TRP A 145 -4.17 -7.54 19.99
C TRP A 145 -5.66 -7.49 20.37
N ASN A 146 -5.93 -6.80 21.47
CA ASN A 146 -7.25 -6.66 22.04
C ASN A 146 -7.34 -5.32 22.76
N TYR A 147 -8.20 -4.43 22.28
CA TYR A 147 -8.25 -3.05 22.73
C TYR A 147 -8.81 -2.86 24.14
N ASP A 148 -9.66 -3.79 24.65
CA ASP A 148 -10.16 -3.74 26.02
C ASP A 148 -9.11 -4.20 27.06
N LYS A 149 -8.07 -4.94 26.62
CA LYS A 149 -7.03 -5.50 27.49
C LYS A 149 -5.65 -4.85 27.32
N ASN A 150 -5.39 -4.25 26.18
CA ASN A 150 -4.04 -3.74 25.82
C ASN A 150 -4.09 -2.43 25.02
N LYS A 151 -4.99 -1.53 25.41
CA LYS A 151 -5.18 -0.23 24.78
C LYS A 151 -3.88 0.57 24.66
N GLU A 152 -3.13 0.70 25.76
CA GLU A 152 -1.89 1.49 25.82
C GLU A 152 -0.80 0.88 24.92
N GLY A 153 -0.68 -0.45 24.91
CA GLY A 153 0.27 -1.17 24.05
C GLY A 153 -0.04 -0.93 22.55
N ILE A 154 -1.31 -1.06 22.17
CA ILE A 154 -1.77 -0.82 20.81
C ILE A 154 -1.52 0.63 20.41
N ASN A 155 -1.95 1.60 21.20
CA ASN A 155 -1.79 3.02 20.88
C ASN A 155 -0.31 3.43 20.80
N ARG A 156 0.58 2.85 21.63
CA ARG A 156 2.02 3.09 21.57
C ARG A 156 2.59 2.66 20.21
N VAL A 157 2.23 1.45 19.74
CA VAL A 157 2.73 0.93 18.45
C VAL A 157 2.17 1.73 17.28
N LEU A 158 0.87 2.07 17.31
CA LEU A 158 0.25 2.92 16.30
C LEU A 158 0.89 4.32 16.25
N THR A 159 1.16 4.92 17.41
CA THR A 159 1.86 6.22 17.48
C THR A 159 3.26 6.13 16.88
N GLN A 160 4.00 5.06 17.18
CA GLN A 160 5.31 4.85 16.59
C GLN A 160 5.22 4.73 15.07
N ARG A 161 4.28 3.95 14.55
CA ARG A 161 4.05 3.79 13.11
C ARG A 161 3.75 5.12 12.42
N VAL A 162 2.88 5.94 12.98
CA VAL A 162 2.57 7.27 12.43
C VAL A 162 3.80 8.16 12.42
N ARG A 163 4.60 8.18 13.50
CA ARG A 163 5.86 8.96 13.54
C ARG A 163 6.85 8.53 12.46
N GLU A 164 7.01 7.21 12.23
CA GLU A 164 7.90 6.66 11.21
C GLU A 164 7.47 7.01 9.79
N ASN A 165 6.18 7.21 9.58
CA ASN A 165 5.61 7.49 8.26
C ASN A 165 5.25 8.98 8.06
N SER A 166 5.28 9.81 9.10
CA SER A 166 4.90 11.22 9.02
C SER A 166 5.73 12.07 8.03
N PRO A 167 7.00 11.73 7.70
CA PRO A 167 7.73 12.46 6.66
C PRO A 167 7.22 12.21 5.22
N TYR A 168 6.37 11.21 5.01
CA TYR A 168 5.90 10.77 3.70
C TYR A 168 4.41 11.06 3.51
N GLU A 169 3.95 11.13 2.26
CA GLU A 169 2.52 11.31 1.98
C GLU A 169 1.76 10.01 2.20
N ASN A 170 0.79 10.03 3.11
CA ASN A 170 -0.01 8.86 3.48
C ASN A 170 -1.49 9.19 3.64
N VAL A 171 -2.32 8.17 3.46
CA VAL A 171 -3.73 8.14 3.87
C VAL A 171 -3.88 7.11 4.97
N TYR A 172 -4.22 7.55 6.15
CA TYR A 172 -4.32 6.70 7.33
C TYR A 172 -5.71 6.13 7.49
N THR A 173 -5.81 4.79 7.50
CA THR A 173 -7.06 4.09 7.80
C THR A 173 -7.30 4.07 9.30
N LEU A 174 -8.47 4.54 9.74
CA LEU A 174 -8.93 4.39 11.12
C LEU A 174 -9.77 3.14 11.22
N ALA A 175 -9.30 2.15 11.96
CA ALA A 175 -9.94 0.85 12.06
C ALA A 175 -9.66 0.15 13.39
N LEU A 176 -10.51 -0.80 13.74
CA LEU A 176 -10.24 -1.76 14.79
C LEU A 176 -10.86 -3.11 14.41
N ARG A 177 -10.00 -4.07 14.11
CA ARG A 177 -10.35 -5.48 13.84
C ARG A 177 -9.50 -6.41 14.70
N GLY A 178 -9.64 -7.71 14.53
CA GLY A 178 -8.69 -8.69 15.04
C GLY A 178 -7.37 -8.67 14.28
N LEU A 179 -6.54 -9.67 14.49
CA LEU A 179 -5.34 -9.86 13.69
C LEU A 179 -5.77 -10.18 12.25
N HIS A 180 -5.11 -9.53 11.31
CA HIS A 180 -5.48 -9.59 9.90
C HIS A 180 -6.97 -9.24 9.70
N ASP A 181 -7.70 -10.01 8.91
CA ASP A 181 -9.11 -9.79 8.61
C ASP A 181 -10.08 -10.47 9.62
N GLY A 182 -9.55 -11.02 10.70
CA GLY A 182 -10.32 -11.67 11.73
C GLY A 182 -11.15 -10.73 12.62
N ALA A 183 -12.11 -11.27 13.34
CA ALA A 183 -12.81 -10.55 14.40
C ALA A 183 -11.90 -10.38 15.62
N MET A 184 -12.00 -9.25 16.32
CA MET A 184 -11.31 -9.08 17.58
C MET A 184 -11.91 -10.00 18.64
N SER A 185 -11.05 -10.80 19.30
CA SER A 185 -11.45 -11.70 20.36
C SER A 185 -11.81 -10.90 21.63
N THR A 186 -13.08 -10.80 21.94
CA THR A 186 -13.57 -10.14 23.14
C THR A 186 -14.88 -10.77 23.63
N THR A 187 -15.05 -10.85 24.94
CA THR A 187 -16.27 -11.34 25.60
C THR A 187 -17.24 -10.22 25.96
N LEU A 188 -16.92 -8.97 25.61
CA LEU A 188 -17.77 -7.82 25.91
C LEU A 188 -19.15 -7.92 25.24
N PRO A 189 -20.22 -7.45 25.88
CA PRO A 189 -21.53 -7.35 25.26
C PRO A 189 -21.50 -6.28 24.13
N MET A 190 -22.46 -6.35 23.22
CA MET A 190 -22.47 -5.54 22.00
C MET A 190 -22.33 -4.04 22.25
N HIS A 191 -23.05 -3.50 23.24
CA HIS A 191 -22.99 -2.06 23.54
C HIS A 191 -21.60 -1.60 24.03
N GLU A 192 -20.85 -2.47 24.71
CA GLU A 192 -19.46 -2.18 25.12
C GLU A 192 -18.49 -2.34 23.97
N LYS A 193 -18.70 -3.28 23.04
CA LYS A 193 -17.93 -3.38 21.81
C LYS A 193 -18.05 -2.10 20.97
N VAL A 194 -19.26 -1.53 20.89
CA VAL A 194 -19.46 -0.26 20.17
C VAL A 194 -18.70 0.87 20.86
N ARG A 195 -18.78 0.99 22.19
CA ARG A 195 -18.02 2.00 22.95
C ARG A 195 -16.51 1.85 22.77
N MET A 196 -16.02 0.62 22.82
CA MET A 196 -14.61 0.29 22.61
C MET A 196 -14.15 0.70 21.19
N LEU A 197 -14.92 0.39 20.17
CA LEU A 197 -14.64 0.82 18.80
C LEU A 197 -14.61 2.35 18.68
N GLN A 198 -15.62 3.03 19.23
CA GLN A 198 -15.64 4.49 19.24
C GLN A 198 -14.40 5.07 19.93
N GLN A 199 -14.01 4.53 21.08
CA GLN A 199 -12.83 4.97 21.81
C GLN A 199 -11.55 4.73 20.99
N ALA A 200 -11.40 3.57 20.35
CA ALA A 200 -10.25 3.27 19.51
C ALA A 200 -10.12 4.26 18.34
N LEU A 201 -11.22 4.56 17.65
CA LEU A 201 -11.22 5.53 16.55
C LEU A 201 -10.90 6.95 17.04
N LEU A 202 -11.40 7.34 18.22
CA LEU A 202 -11.07 8.64 18.81
C LEU A 202 -9.59 8.74 19.20
N ASP A 203 -9.02 7.66 19.75
CA ASP A 203 -7.61 7.64 20.11
C ASP A 203 -6.72 7.66 18.85
N GLN A 204 -7.06 6.90 17.81
CA GLN A 204 -6.36 6.94 16.52
C GLN A 204 -6.40 8.32 15.86
N ARG A 205 -7.49 9.07 16.01
CA ARG A 205 -7.58 10.47 15.50
C ARG A 205 -6.68 11.45 16.24
N ARG A 206 -6.27 11.13 17.46
CA ARG A 206 -5.39 11.99 18.28
C ARG A 206 -3.91 11.70 18.07
N ILE A 207 -3.62 10.51 17.55
CA ILE A 207 -2.28 10.11 17.12
C ILE A 207 -1.88 10.87 15.86
#